data_bd07095da8b68a8fd74863f69378dbbb
#
_entry.id   bd07095da8b68a8fd74863f69378dbbb
#
_cell.length_a   1.000
_cell.length_b   1.000
_cell.length_c   1.000
_cell.angle_alpha   90.00
_cell.angle_beta   90.00
_cell.angle_gamma   90.00
#
_symmetry.space_group_name_H-M   'P 1'
#
loop_
_entity.id
_entity.type
_entity.pdbx_description
1 polymer ?
#
loop_
_entity_poly.entity_id
_entity_poly.type
_entity_poly.pdbx_seq_one_letter_code
_entity_poly.pdbx_strand_id
1 'polypeptide(L)'
;NFEQGKLNEFHEYELKTGKLNYPNEWLESDNMRLLQAAEYDIPKAYGLINDRIKFINNNPKTINNKIISLLNSGCMFIYGRDHHFRPIIVISMTEYKKLIEKNIYSEQDINNSFIYLINYILKYLLIPGQIENWVTIIDFKGAGVSDVSDFKKLSNVLNSYRGRVFRNIFINISGFLKMAVKTAVSLFGSNSAKKLKILGSDELNKMQEIISPKNIQKRFGGLAPDIIPGGNNLFPPKMPSLNYELNGEQLNIISEEAYKEMCLNSNPYKPYSISPKYEEKWNREKEQEIEQENLRKKLELEEMQAKEIELQKASIEKKIIEEENIRKIKIKENLKKIEEKEYVVNFLKEFEELSM
;
A
#
# COMPACT_ATOMS: atom_id res chain seq x y z
N ASN A 1 6.53 -14.84 25.87
CA ASN A 1 6.39 -13.82 24.85
C ASN A 1 5.51 -14.38 23.71
N PHE A 2 4.49 -13.64 23.29
CA PHE A 2 3.53 -14.06 22.25
C PHE A 2 4.22 -14.47 20.95
N GLU A 3 5.14 -13.66 20.46
CA GLU A 3 5.85 -13.90 19.20
C GLU A 3 6.69 -15.18 19.23
N GLN A 4 7.37 -15.44 20.34
CA GLN A 4 8.12 -16.68 20.52
C GLN A 4 7.18 -17.90 20.53
N GLY A 5 6.00 -17.77 21.13
CA GLY A 5 4.98 -18.83 21.09
C GLY A 5 4.55 -19.14 19.67
N LYS A 6 4.30 -18.10 18.84
CA LYS A 6 3.94 -18.25 17.43
C LYS A 6 5.03 -18.85 16.56
N LEU A 7 6.27 -18.55 16.87
CA LEU A 7 7.43 -19.14 16.19
C LEU A 7 7.54 -20.63 16.50
N ASN A 8 7.34 -21.02 17.76
CA ASN A 8 7.33 -22.43 18.17
C ASN A 8 6.17 -23.20 17.50
N GLU A 9 4.95 -22.62 17.47
CA GLU A 9 3.81 -23.20 16.74
C GLU A 9 4.12 -23.39 15.25
N PHE A 10 4.82 -22.44 14.64
CA PHE A 10 5.26 -22.53 13.26
C PHE A 10 6.23 -23.70 13.04
N HIS A 11 7.24 -23.87 13.90
CA HIS A 11 8.19 -24.98 13.80
C HIS A 11 7.51 -26.35 13.98
N GLU A 12 6.57 -26.44 14.92
CA GLU A 12 5.76 -27.66 15.06
C GLU A 12 4.93 -27.96 13.81
N TYR A 13 4.35 -26.93 13.20
CA TYR A 13 3.62 -27.08 11.95
C TYR A 13 4.52 -27.53 10.79
N GLU A 14 5.72 -26.93 10.69
CA GLU A 14 6.73 -27.27 9.69
C GLU A 14 7.15 -28.75 9.81
N LEU A 15 7.38 -29.24 11.04
CA LEU A 15 7.72 -30.66 11.29
C LEU A 15 6.62 -31.62 10.83
N LYS A 16 5.35 -31.22 10.95
CA LYS A 16 4.19 -32.04 10.53
C LYS A 16 3.92 -31.99 9.03
N THR A 17 4.15 -30.82 8.41
CA THR A 17 3.78 -30.54 7.01
C THR A 17 4.91 -30.90 6.05
N GLY A 18 6.15 -30.73 6.49
CA GLY A 18 7.37 -30.93 5.71
C GLY A 18 8.39 -29.82 6.00
N LYS A 19 9.62 -30.22 6.24
CA LYS A 19 10.69 -29.26 6.50
C LYS A 19 11.05 -28.47 5.25
N LEU A 20 11.13 -27.14 5.39
CA LEU A 20 11.53 -26.24 4.31
C LEU A 20 13.05 -26.28 4.11
N ASN A 21 13.48 -26.10 2.86
CA ASN A 21 14.91 -26.07 2.52
C ASN A 21 15.41 -24.61 2.53
N TYR A 22 15.76 -24.14 3.70
CA TYR A 22 16.20 -22.75 3.90
C TYR A 22 17.54 -22.46 3.22
N PRO A 23 17.70 -21.27 2.58
CA PRO A 23 19.00 -20.79 2.15
C PRO A 23 19.97 -20.60 3.33
N ASN A 24 21.28 -20.72 3.10
CA ASN A 24 22.29 -20.60 4.16
C ASN A 24 22.24 -19.26 4.92
N GLU A 25 21.85 -18.19 4.22
CA GLU A 25 21.74 -16.85 4.78
C GLU A 25 20.39 -16.56 5.48
N TRP A 26 19.49 -17.56 5.58
CA TRP A 26 18.18 -17.42 6.22
C TRP A 26 18.30 -17.28 7.72
N LEU A 27 17.63 -16.30 8.28
CA LEU A 27 17.62 -16.03 9.72
C LEU A 27 16.24 -16.34 10.31
N GLU A 28 16.22 -16.70 11.60
CA GLU A 28 15.00 -16.90 12.36
C GLU A 28 14.09 -15.66 12.35
N SER A 29 14.69 -14.47 12.32
CA SER A 29 13.96 -13.20 12.14
C SER A 29 13.24 -13.10 10.80
N ASP A 30 13.62 -13.86 9.77
CA ASP A 30 12.90 -13.91 8.49
C ASP A 30 11.60 -14.72 8.63
N ASN A 31 11.62 -15.82 9.42
CA ASN A 31 10.42 -16.56 9.76
C ASN A 31 9.44 -15.66 10.53
N MET A 32 9.91 -14.99 11.58
CA MET A 32 9.09 -14.08 12.37
C MET A 32 8.48 -12.97 11.52
N ARG A 33 9.23 -12.39 10.61
CA ARG A 33 8.74 -11.33 9.72
C ARG A 33 7.62 -11.82 8.80
N LEU A 34 7.71 -13.03 8.30
CA LEU A 34 6.69 -13.62 7.44
C LEU A 34 5.48 -14.11 8.24
N LEU A 35 5.68 -14.54 9.49
CA LEU A 35 4.60 -14.77 10.46
C LEU A 35 3.81 -13.49 10.73
N GLN A 36 4.48 -12.38 11.01
CA GLN A 36 3.84 -11.06 11.17
C GLN A 36 3.10 -10.63 9.89
N ALA A 37 3.70 -10.85 8.71
CA ALA A 37 3.07 -10.53 7.43
C ALA A 37 1.84 -11.43 7.13
N ALA A 38 1.79 -12.62 7.69
CA ALA A 38 0.66 -13.54 7.65
C ALA A 38 -0.38 -13.28 8.75
N GLU A 39 -0.17 -12.26 9.61
CA GLU A 39 -1.01 -11.98 10.78
C GLU A 39 -1.05 -13.16 11.77
N TYR A 40 0.08 -13.87 11.88
CA TYR A 40 0.30 -15.07 12.69
C TYR A 40 -0.57 -16.29 12.33
N ASP A 41 -1.13 -16.30 11.13
CA ASP A 41 -1.75 -17.49 10.51
C ASP A 41 -0.62 -18.45 10.06
N ILE A 42 -0.47 -19.56 10.75
CA ILE A 42 0.65 -20.50 10.56
C ILE A 42 0.65 -21.15 9.16
N PRO A 43 -0.46 -21.71 8.64
CA PRO A 43 -0.51 -22.24 7.28
C PRO A 43 -0.16 -21.21 6.22
N LYS A 44 -0.68 -19.98 6.35
CA LYS A 44 -0.40 -18.87 5.45
C LYS A 44 1.07 -18.45 5.52
N ALA A 45 1.64 -18.37 6.73
CA ALA A 45 3.05 -18.07 6.92
C ALA A 45 3.95 -19.13 6.26
N TYR A 46 3.65 -20.40 6.43
CA TYR A 46 4.37 -21.50 5.78
C TYR A 46 4.37 -21.35 4.24
N GLY A 47 3.22 -21.03 3.65
CA GLY A 47 3.12 -20.75 2.23
C GLY A 47 4.01 -19.57 1.81
N LEU A 48 3.96 -18.44 2.54
CA LEU A 48 4.79 -17.26 2.25
C LEU A 48 6.29 -17.54 2.38
N ILE A 49 6.70 -18.33 3.36
CA ILE A 49 8.10 -18.72 3.56
C ILE A 49 8.56 -19.62 2.41
N ASN A 50 7.78 -20.62 2.04
CA ASN A 50 8.10 -21.51 0.92
C ASN A 50 8.22 -20.73 -0.40
N ASP A 51 7.29 -19.83 -0.68
CA ASP A 51 7.35 -18.96 -1.87
C ASP A 51 8.59 -18.06 -1.87
N ARG A 52 8.94 -17.53 -0.70
CA ARG A 52 10.16 -16.72 -0.55
C ARG A 52 11.44 -17.53 -0.79
N ILE A 53 11.50 -18.76 -0.27
CA ILE A 53 12.63 -19.69 -0.50
C ILE A 53 12.76 -20.00 -2.00
N LYS A 54 11.65 -20.35 -2.67
CA LYS A 54 11.63 -20.57 -4.12
C LYS A 54 12.11 -19.35 -4.90
N PHE A 55 11.64 -18.18 -4.50
CA PHE A 55 12.06 -16.91 -5.12
C PHE A 55 13.57 -16.69 -4.98
N ILE A 56 14.15 -16.89 -3.79
CA ILE A 56 15.60 -16.73 -3.57
C ILE A 56 16.40 -17.71 -4.43
N ASN A 57 15.95 -18.96 -4.52
CA ASN A 57 16.65 -20.01 -5.25
C ASN A 57 16.60 -19.79 -6.78
N ASN A 58 15.54 -19.19 -7.29
CA ASN A 58 15.31 -18.99 -8.72
C ASN A 58 15.87 -17.66 -9.26
N ASN A 59 16.36 -16.77 -8.38
CA ASN A 59 16.83 -15.46 -8.81
C ASN A 59 18.36 -15.38 -8.86
N PRO A 60 18.91 -14.61 -9.84
CA PRO A 60 20.34 -14.51 -10.03
C PRO A 60 21.02 -13.83 -8.83
N LYS A 61 22.07 -14.47 -8.34
CA LYS A 61 22.90 -13.96 -7.22
C LYS A 61 24.11 -13.17 -7.72
N THR A 62 24.36 -13.17 -9.03
CA THR A 62 25.57 -12.58 -9.63
C THR A 62 25.26 -11.31 -10.39
N ILE A 63 26.15 -10.33 -10.23
CA ILE A 63 26.12 -9.09 -10.99
C ILE A 63 26.77 -9.30 -12.37
N ASN A 64 26.21 -8.66 -13.39
CA ASN A 64 26.80 -8.58 -14.73
C ASN A 64 26.75 -7.13 -15.25
N ASN A 65 27.40 -6.89 -16.39
CA ASN A 65 27.49 -5.54 -16.96
C ASN A 65 26.11 -4.91 -17.28
N LYS A 66 25.13 -5.72 -17.67
CA LYS A 66 23.75 -5.23 -17.89
C LYS A 66 23.13 -4.73 -16.60
N ILE A 67 23.24 -5.50 -15.52
CA ILE A 67 22.74 -5.11 -14.20
C ILE A 67 23.43 -3.83 -13.73
N ILE A 68 24.75 -3.74 -13.84
CA ILE A 68 25.51 -2.53 -13.47
C ILE A 68 25.03 -1.32 -14.29
N SER A 69 24.85 -1.47 -15.59
CA SER A 69 24.37 -0.41 -16.46
C SER A 69 22.96 0.06 -16.08
N LEU A 70 22.05 -0.88 -15.77
CA LEU A 70 20.71 -0.57 -15.32
C LEU A 70 20.70 0.14 -13.95
N LEU A 71 21.53 -0.29 -12.99
CA LEU A 71 21.64 0.34 -11.68
C LEU A 71 22.24 1.76 -11.77
N ASN A 72 22.99 2.06 -12.82
CA ASN A 72 23.52 3.40 -13.09
C ASN A 72 22.63 4.23 -14.03
N SER A 73 21.51 3.69 -14.53
CA SER A 73 20.61 4.40 -15.45
C SER A 73 19.81 5.53 -14.80
N GLY A 74 19.66 5.50 -13.49
CA GLY A 74 18.77 6.41 -12.75
C GLY A 74 17.31 5.94 -12.71
N CYS A 75 16.99 4.76 -13.27
CA CYS A 75 15.66 4.16 -13.18
C CYS A 75 15.34 3.76 -11.73
N MET A 76 16.29 3.11 -11.08
CA MET A 76 16.20 2.72 -9.67
C MET A 76 17.56 2.85 -9.00
N PHE A 77 17.59 3.43 -7.83
CA PHE A 77 18.85 3.64 -7.10
C PHE A 77 18.59 3.84 -5.60
N ILE A 78 19.64 3.70 -4.80
CA ILE A 78 19.59 3.97 -3.37
C ILE A 78 20.13 5.38 -3.15
N TYR A 79 19.39 6.18 -2.37
CA TYR A 79 19.79 7.55 -2.09
C TYR A 79 19.53 7.94 -0.64
N GLY A 80 20.58 7.91 0.16
CA GLY A 80 20.51 8.31 1.56
C GLY A 80 19.69 7.38 2.45
N ARG A 81 19.35 7.91 3.61
CA ARG A 81 18.60 7.21 4.66
C ARG A 81 17.51 8.11 5.23
N ASP A 82 16.48 7.52 5.80
CA ASP A 82 15.42 8.25 6.52
C ASP A 82 15.88 8.61 7.95
N HIS A 83 15.00 9.22 8.75
CA HIS A 83 15.29 9.60 10.13
C HIS A 83 15.61 8.43 11.06
N HIS A 84 15.24 7.19 10.68
CA HIS A 84 15.55 5.96 11.38
C HIS A 84 16.67 5.15 10.71
N PHE A 85 17.50 5.79 9.90
CA PHE A 85 18.62 5.19 9.16
C PHE A 85 18.21 4.08 8.19
N ARG A 86 16.94 3.98 7.81
CA ARG A 86 16.48 3.05 6.79
C ARG A 86 16.93 3.53 5.41
N PRO A 87 17.51 2.66 4.59
CA PRO A 87 17.90 3.06 3.24
C PRO A 87 16.67 3.47 2.42
N ILE A 88 16.87 4.43 1.52
CA ILE A 88 15.82 4.95 0.64
C ILE A 88 16.07 4.43 -0.77
N ILE A 89 15.10 3.71 -1.33
CA ILE A 89 15.07 3.32 -2.74
C ILE A 89 14.28 4.39 -3.49
N VAL A 90 14.86 4.93 -4.54
CA VAL A 90 14.17 5.84 -5.47
C VAL A 90 13.94 5.12 -6.79
N ILE A 91 12.71 5.13 -7.29
CA ILE A 91 12.29 4.56 -8.57
C ILE A 91 11.69 5.69 -9.41
N SER A 92 12.21 5.87 -10.63
CA SER A 92 11.68 6.85 -11.59
C SER A 92 10.91 6.12 -12.70
N MET A 93 9.60 6.33 -12.73
CA MET A 93 8.75 5.76 -13.79
C MET A 93 9.09 6.33 -15.17
N THR A 94 9.52 7.59 -15.23
CA THR A 94 9.99 8.21 -16.48
C THR A 94 11.21 7.46 -17.05
N GLU A 95 12.19 7.18 -16.22
CA GLU A 95 13.40 6.47 -16.69
C GLU A 95 13.11 4.99 -16.96
N TYR A 96 12.25 4.36 -16.15
CA TYR A 96 11.76 3.01 -16.41
C TYR A 96 11.13 2.89 -17.81
N LYS A 97 10.22 3.80 -18.13
CA LYS A 97 9.56 3.86 -19.44
C LYS A 97 10.55 4.02 -20.59
N LYS A 98 11.52 4.94 -20.46
CA LYS A 98 12.57 5.12 -21.48
C LYS A 98 13.38 3.86 -21.72
N LEU A 99 13.66 3.05 -20.70
CA LEU A 99 14.40 1.80 -20.83
C LEU A 99 13.60 0.75 -21.61
N ILE A 100 12.30 0.65 -21.33
CA ILE A 100 11.37 -0.24 -22.05
C ILE A 100 11.23 0.19 -23.51
N GLU A 101 10.96 1.47 -23.78
CA GLU A 101 10.74 2.01 -25.12
C GLU A 101 11.98 1.84 -26.04
N LYS A 102 13.17 1.92 -25.47
CA LYS A 102 14.42 1.71 -26.23
C LYS A 102 14.69 0.26 -26.62
N ASN A 103 13.95 -0.70 -26.05
CA ASN A 103 14.14 -2.15 -26.26
C ASN A 103 15.58 -2.67 -26.05
N ILE A 104 16.40 -1.94 -25.29
CA ILE A 104 17.79 -2.33 -24.99
C ILE A 104 17.82 -3.38 -23.88
N TYR A 105 16.85 -3.32 -22.99
CA TYR A 105 16.72 -4.20 -21.85
C TYR A 105 15.36 -4.89 -21.88
N SER A 106 15.38 -6.18 -21.60
CA SER A 106 14.14 -6.93 -21.38
C SER A 106 13.54 -6.59 -20.01
N GLU A 107 12.26 -6.86 -19.84
CA GLU A 107 11.60 -6.77 -18.53
C GLU A 107 12.33 -7.61 -17.48
N GLN A 108 12.83 -8.79 -17.88
CA GLN A 108 13.60 -9.67 -17.00
C GLN A 108 14.93 -9.04 -16.56
N ASP A 109 15.63 -8.32 -17.46
CA ASP A 109 16.85 -7.59 -17.10
C ASP A 109 16.58 -6.53 -16.02
N ILE A 110 15.46 -5.80 -16.15
CA ILE A 110 15.07 -4.76 -15.19
C ILE A 110 14.68 -5.40 -13.85
N ASN A 111 13.90 -6.47 -13.87
CA ASN A 111 13.53 -7.20 -12.67
C ASN A 111 14.74 -7.78 -11.96
N ASN A 112 15.69 -8.37 -12.70
CA ASN A 112 16.92 -8.90 -12.13
C ASN A 112 17.78 -7.80 -11.49
N SER A 113 17.83 -6.61 -12.10
CA SER A 113 18.55 -5.46 -11.53
C SER A 113 17.92 -4.98 -10.25
N PHE A 114 16.57 -4.96 -10.19
CA PHE A 114 15.85 -4.58 -9.00
C PHE A 114 16.03 -5.60 -7.87
N ILE A 115 15.94 -6.90 -8.19
CA ILE A 115 16.23 -7.98 -7.24
C ILE A 115 17.65 -7.87 -6.71
N TYR A 116 18.62 -7.61 -7.58
CA TYR A 116 20.01 -7.42 -7.17
C TYR A 116 20.17 -6.22 -6.22
N LEU A 117 19.53 -5.09 -6.54
CA LEU A 117 19.53 -3.90 -5.68
C LEU A 117 18.98 -4.20 -4.29
N ILE A 118 17.83 -4.90 -4.21
CA ILE A 118 17.23 -5.26 -2.94
C ILE A 118 18.13 -6.25 -2.17
N ASN A 119 18.68 -7.23 -2.83
CA ASN A 119 19.62 -8.17 -2.19
C ASN A 119 20.87 -7.45 -1.67
N TYR A 120 21.35 -6.43 -2.38
CA TYR A 120 22.42 -5.56 -1.90
C TYR A 120 22.00 -4.82 -0.60
N ILE A 121 20.79 -4.28 -0.56
CA ILE A 121 20.24 -3.64 0.64
C ILE A 121 20.21 -4.63 1.81
N LEU A 122 19.64 -5.83 1.59
CA LEU A 122 19.53 -6.86 2.62
C LEU A 122 20.88 -7.24 3.20
N LYS A 123 21.89 -7.36 2.33
CA LYS A 123 23.23 -7.83 2.74
C LYS A 123 24.09 -6.74 3.38
N TYR A 124 24.03 -5.52 2.86
CA TYR A 124 25.02 -4.48 3.20
C TYR A 124 24.44 -3.26 3.91
N LEU A 125 23.14 -2.96 3.75
CA LEU A 125 22.56 -1.72 4.24
C LEU A 125 21.59 -1.92 5.41
N LEU A 126 21.11 -3.13 5.63
CA LEU A 126 20.31 -3.48 6.81
C LEU A 126 21.17 -4.04 7.91
N ILE A 127 20.73 -3.88 9.14
CA ILE A 127 21.41 -4.38 10.35
C ILE A 127 20.40 -5.22 11.13
N PRO A 128 20.61 -6.54 11.19
CA PRO A 128 19.70 -7.43 11.89
C PRO A 128 19.42 -6.96 13.33
N GLY A 129 18.15 -6.95 13.70
CA GLY A 129 17.69 -6.51 15.01
C GLY A 129 17.63 -4.99 15.21
N GLN A 130 18.09 -4.18 14.25
CA GLN A 130 18.11 -2.72 14.37
C GLN A 130 17.49 -2.02 13.16
N ILE A 131 18.05 -2.21 11.97
CA ILE A 131 17.55 -1.61 10.73
C ILE A 131 17.13 -2.75 9.80
N GLU A 132 15.86 -3.03 9.76
CA GLU A 132 15.30 -4.24 9.15
C GLU A 132 14.45 -3.98 7.90
N ASN A 133 14.21 -2.72 7.57
CA ASN A 133 13.35 -2.31 6.48
C ASN A 133 13.85 -1.05 5.77
N TRP A 134 13.20 -0.67 4.68
CA TRP A 134 13.55 0.49 3.85
C TRP A 134 12.33 1.33 3.49
N VAL A 135 12.57 2.54 2.99
CA VAL A 135 11.59 3.44 2.39
C VAL A 135 11.71 3.37 0.88
N THR A 136 10.60 3.38 0.14
CA THR A 136 10.60 3.47 -1.31
C THR A 136 9.94 4.78 -1.73
N ILE A 137 10.61 5.59 -2.53
CA ILE A 137 10.04 6.75 -3.22
C ILE A 137 9.82 6.36 -4.67
N ILE A 138 8.60 6.49 -5.18
CA ILE A 138 8.27 6.20 -6.57
C ILE A 138 7.76 7.47 -7.22
N ASP A 139 8.56 7.98 -8.16
CA ASP A 139 8.28 9.19 -8.92
C ASP A 139 7.49 8.86 -10.18
N PHE A 140 6.22 9.25 -10.19
CA PHE A 140 5.29 9.08 -11.31
C PHE A 140 5.30 10.26 -12.29
N LYS A 141 6.29 11.14 -12.22
CA LYS A 141 6.39 12.25 -13.18
C LYS A 141 6.39 11.72 -14.60
N GLY A 142 5.47 12.22 -15.43
CA GLY A 142 5.34 11.80 -16.83
C GLY A 142 4.75 10.40 -17.04
N ALA A 143 4.34 9.70 -15.99
CA ALA A 143 3.65 8.41 -16.11
C ALA A 143 2.19 8.60 -16.50
N GLY A 144 1.70 7.71 -17.37
CA GLY A 144 0.29 7.58 -17.76
C GLY A 144 -0.39 6.37 -17.12
N VAL A 145 -1.65 6.15 -17.47
CA VAL A 145 -2.44 5.01 -16.94
C VAL A 145 -1.88 3.66 -17.40
N SER A 146 -1.35 3.59 -18.63
CA SER A 146 -0.67 2.40 -19.16
C SER A 146 0.50 1.96 -18.28
N ASP A 147 1.21 2.92 -17.69
CA ASP A 147 2.42 2.66 -16.90
C ASP A 147 2.08 2.05 -15.51
N VAL A 148 0.79 2.04 -15.10
CA VAL A 148 0.33 1.35 -13.88
C VAL A 148 0.50 -0.16 -14.01
N SER A 149 0.33 -0.71 -15.21
CA SER A 149 0.55 -2.15 -15.46
C SER A 149 2.02 -2.54 -15.24
N ASP A 150 2.95 -1.68 -15.69
CA ASP A 150 4.38 -1.90 -15.51
C ASP A 150 4.79 -1.74 -14.05
N PHE A 151 4.21 -0.76 -13.35
CA PHE A 151 4.36 -0.64 -11.90
C PHE A 151 3.87 -1.90 -11.17
N LYS A 152 2.75 -2.50 -11.60
CA LYS A 152 2.26 -3.75 -11.03
C LYS A 152 3.27 -4.90 -11.16
N LYS A 153 3.97 -5.00 -12.30
CA LYS A 153 5.03 -6.01 -12.50
C LYS A 153 6.19 -5.79 -11.55
N LEU A 154 6.67 -4.55 -11.43
CA LEU A 154 7.72 -4.18 -10.47
C LEU A 154 7.29 -4.42 -9.01
N SER A 155 6.04 -4.17 -8.69
CA SER A 155 5.49 -4.41 -7.35
C SER A 155 5.43 -5.89 -6.98
N ASN A 156 5.33 -6.81 -7.96
CA ASN A 156 5.40 -8.25 -7.71
C ASN A 156 6.78 -8.66 -7.17
N VAL A 157 7.86 -8.03 -7.64
CA VAL A 157 9.20 -8.23 -7.07
C VAL A 157 9.23 -7.76 -5.62
N LEU A 158 8.69 -6.56 -5.33
CA LEU A 158 8.61 -6.03 -3.96
C LEU A 158 7.79 -6.92 -3.02
N ASN A 159 6.72 -7.54 -3.53
CA ASN A 159 5.89 -8.47 -2.76
C ASN A 159 6.64 -9.72 -2.29
N SER A 160 7.69 -10.12 -3.02
CA SER A 160 8.56 -11.22 -2.59
C SER A 160 9.42 -10.87 -1.37
N TYR A 161 9.49 -9.57 -1.02
CA TYR A 161 10.22 -9.05 0.14
C TYR A 161 9.26 -8.53 1.23
N ARG A 162 8.19 -9.28 1.51
CA ARG A 162 7.18 -8.92 2.51
C ARG A 162 7.79 -8.60 3.87
N GLY A 163 7.22 -7.61 4.55
CA GLY A 163 7.70 -7.16 5.86
C GLY A 163 8.96 -6.27 5.82
N ARG A 164 9.59 -6.08 4.65
CA ARG A 164 10.81 -5.27 4.51
C ARG A 164 10.55 -3.81 4.13
N VAL A 165 9.39 -3.49 3.56
CA VAL A 165 9.01 -2.11 3.23
C VAL A 165 8.40 -1.46 4.47
N PHE A 166 8.99 -0.33 4.90
CA PHE A 166 8.42 0.52 5.93
C PHE A 166 7.34 1.43 5.36
N ARG A 167 7.67 2.17 4.30
CA ARG A 167 6.76 3.10 3.64
C ARG A 167 7.02 3.14 2.13
N ASN A 168 5.95 3.17 1.35
CA ASN A 168 5.98 3.52 -0.06
C ASN A 168 5.44 4.94 -0.22
N ILE A 169 6.26 5.85 -0.75
CA ILE A 169 5.90 7.25 -0.99
C ILE A 169 5.76 7.45 -2.49
N PHE A 170 4.55 7.67 -2.95
CA PHE A 170 4.25 7.93 -4.36
C PHE A 170 4.14 9.43 -4.56
N ILE A 171 4.94 9.96 -5.48
CA ILE A 171 5.02 11.40 -5.74
C ILE A 171 4.72 11.72 -7.20
N ASN A 172 4.35 12.96 -7.47
CA ASN A 172 4.05 13.48 -8.81
C ASN A 172 2.93 12.71 -9.53
N ILE A 173 1.97 12.16 -8.78
CA ILE A 173 0.82 11.46 -9.35
C ILE A 173 -0.24 12.46 -9.80
N SER A 174 -0.62 12.42 -11.08
CA SER A 174 -1.77 13.18 -11.60
C SER A 174 -3.09 12.70 -10.96
N GLY A 175 -4.09 13.60 -10.88
CA GLY A 175 -5.37 13.27 -10.22
C GLY A 175 -6.05 12.01 -10.74
N PHE A 176 -6.01 11.80 -12.07
CA PHE A 176 -6.57 10.61 -12.72
C PHE A 176 -5.76 9.34 -12.38
N LEU A 177 -4.45 9.43 -12.41
CA LEU A 177 -3.55 8.32 -12.08
C LEU A 177 -3.68 7.94 -10.58
N LYS A 178 -3.96 8.92 -9.71
CA LYS A 178 -4.17 8.71 -8.27
C LYS A 178 -5.28 7.68 -8.00
N MET A 179 -6.35 7.74 -8.76
CA MET A 179 -7.48 6.81 -8.63
C MET A 179 -7.11 5.40 -9.09
N ALA A 180 -6.45 5.29 -10.25
CA ALA A 180 -5.98 3.99 -10.77
C ALA A 180 -4.98 3.31 -9.81
N VAL A 181 -4.04 4.07 -9.25
CA VAL A 181 -3.06 3.58 -8.28
C VAL A 181 -3.72 3.15 -6.97
N LYS A 182 -4.67 3.93 -6.43
CA LYS A 182 -5.42 3.53 -5.23
C LYS A 182 -6.16 2.21 -5.42
N THR A 183 -6.80 2.03 -6.58
CA THR A 183 -7.48 0.78 -6.92
C THR A 183 -6.48 -0.38 -7.03
N ALA A 184 -5.33 -0.18 -7.69
CA ALA A 184 -4.30 -1.20 -7.78
C ALA A 184 -3.75 -1.58 -6.41
N VAL A 185 -3.52 -0.62 -5.53
CA VAL A 185 -2.97 -0.86 -4.17
C VAL A 185 -3.97 -1.57 -3.26
N SER A 186 -5.28 -1.32 -3.41
CA SER A 186 -6.30 -2.03 -2.64
C SER A 186 -6.27 -3.56 -2.86
N LEU A 187 -5.77 -3.99 -4.02
CA LEU A 187 -5.59 -5.41 -4.34
C LEU A 187 -4.43 -6.08 -3.57
N PHE A 188 -3.52 -5.31 -2.98
CA PHE A 188 -2.37 -5.83 -2.22
C PHE A 188 -2.64 -6.09 -0.73
N GLY A 189 -3.88 -5.89 -0.29
CA GLY A 189 -4.32 -6.11 1.10
C GLY A 189 -4.13 -4.89 2.02
N SER A 190 -4.86 -4.89 3.13
CA SER A 190 -4.97 -3.77 4.07
C SER A 190 -3.63 -3.29 4.64
N ASN A 191 -2.71 -4.23 4.96
CA ASN A 191 -1.40 -3.90 5.51
C ASN A 191 -0.48 -3.18 4.50
N SER A 192 -0.59 -3.48 3.20
CA SER A 192 0.16 -2.80 2.15
C SER A 192 -0.40 -1.40 1.89
N ALA A 193 -1.72 -1.25 1.94
CA ALA A 193 -2.37 0.05 1.79
C ALA A 193 -1.99 1.04 2.90
N LYS A 194 -1.87 0.58 4.15
CA LYS A 194 -1.42 1.40 5.30
C LYS A 194 0.01 1.93 5.16
N LYS A 195 0.84 1.27 4.37
CA LYS A 195 2.24 1.67 4.12
C LYS A 195 2.38 2.65 2.94
N LEU A 196 1.29 2.96 2.25
CA LEU A 196 1.31 3.86 1.12
C LEU A 196 1.04 5.30 1.56
N LYS A 197 1.91 6.22 1.14
CA LYS A 197 1.69 7.68 1.21
C LYS A 197 1.70 8.23 -0.21
N ILE A 198 0.63 8.90 -0.62
CA ILE A 198 0.52 9.51 -1.94
C ILE A 198 0.57 11.02 -1.75
N LEU A 199 1.58 11.66 -2.34
CA LEU A 199 1.81 13.09 -2.23
C LEU A 199 1.65 13.76 -3.61
N GLY A 200 0.87 14.83 -3.65
CA GLY A 200 0.82 15.75 -4.79
C GLY A 200 2.12 16.54 -4.92
N SER A 201 2.29 17.24 -6.03
CA SER A 201 3.47 18.08 -6.25
C SER A 201 3.60 19.24 -5.25
N ASP A 202 2.49 19.70 -4.70
CA ASP A 202 2.36 20.73 -3.65
C ASP A 202 2.58 20.17 -2.22
N GLU A 203 2.60 18.84 -2.07
CA GLU A 203 2.73 18.15 -0.80
C GLU A 203 4.10 17.50 -0.57
N LEU A 204 5.07 17.74 -1.46
CA LEU A 204 6.40 17.10 -1.39
C LEU A 204 7.15 17.41 -0.09
N ASN A 205 6.89 18.57 0.51
CA ASN A 205 7.42 18.93 1.82
C ASN A 205 7.03 17.96 2.94
N LYS A 206 5.91 17.24 2.80
CA LYS A 206 5.48 16.20 3.76
C LYS A 206 6.42 14.98 3.81
N MET A 207 7.31 14.81 2.82
CA MET A 207 8.36 13.79 2.92
C MET A 207 9.36 14.07 4.03
N GLN A 208 9.52 15.35 4.41
CA GLN A 208 10.43 15.77 5.47
C GLN A 208 10.05 15.25 6.86
N GLU A 209 8.82 14.77 7.02
CA GLU A 209 8.39 14.09 8.25
C GLU A 209 9.08 12.72 8.42
N ILE A 210 9.50 12.09 7.33
CA ILE A 210 10.12 10.76 7.31
C ILE A 210 11.61 10.86 6.98
N ILE A 211 11.98 11.79 6.10
CA ILE A 211 13.32 11.88 5.51
C ILE A 211 13.85 13.29 5.75
N SER A 212 15.11 13.40 6.21
CA SER A 212 15.78 14.70 6.34
C SER A 212 15.78 15.44 4.99
N PRO A 213 15.50 16.76 4.94
CA PRO A 213 15.58 17.56 3.71
C PRO A 213 16.91 17.39 2.98
N LYS A 214 17.98 17.10 3.70
CA LYS A 214 19.34 16.88 3.15
C LYS A 214 19.49 15.55 2.44
N ASN A 215 18.58 14.60 2.69
CA ASN A 215 18.48 13.29 2.02
C ASN A 215 17.36 13.25 0.97
N ILE A 216 16.65 14.38 0.76
CA ILE A 216 15.65 14.54 -0.28
C ILE A 216 16.24 15.39 -1.40
N GLN A 217 16.17 14.91 -2.64
CA GLN A 217 16.66 15.64 -3.82
C GLN A 217 15.89 16.95 -4.02
N LYS A 218 16.54 17.98 -4.57
CA LYS A 218 15.95 19.29 -4.85
C LYS A 218 14.67 19.19 -5.67
N ARG A 219 14.66 18.31 -6.69
CA ARG A 219 13.48 18.05 -7.54
C ARG A 219 12.27 17.50 -6.76
N PHE A 220 12.47 17.02 -5.55
CA PHE A 220 11.45 16.52 -4.64
C PHE A 220 11.22 17.44 -3.43
N GLY A 221 11.69 18.70 -3.52
CA GLY A 221 11.50 19.69 -2.45
C GLY A 221 12.49 19.58 -1.29
N GLY A 222 13.61 18.89 -1.47
CA GLY A 222 14.69 18.78 -0.50
C GLY A 222 15.89 19.70 -0.79
N LEU A 223 17.00 19.40 -0.13
CA LEU A 223 18.26 20.15 -0.24
C LEU A 223 19.37 19.33 -0.96
N ALA A 224 19.20 18.03 -1.08
CA ALA A 224 20.19 17.17 -1.68
C ALA A 224 20.33 17.41 -3.20
N PRO A 225 21.52 17.23 -3.78
CA PRO A 225 21.71 17.32 -5.23
C PRO A 225 20.80 16.35 -5.99
N ASP A 226 20.31 16.79 -7.15
CA ASP A 226 19.55 15.92 -8.02
C ASP A 226 20.46 14.86 -8.68
N ILE A 227 19.96 13.64 -8.74
CA ILE A 227 20.58 12.58 -9.53
C ILE A 227 20.26 12.84 -11.00
N ILE A 228 21.31 12.90 -11.82
CA ILE A 228 21.19 13.01 -13.27
C ILE A 228 21.16 11.58 -13.83
N PRO A 229 20.05 11.17 -14.52
CA PRO A 229 19.97 9.88 -15.17
C PRO A 229 21.13 9.65 -16.14
N GLY A 230 21.74 8.47 -16.09
CA GLY A 230 22.92 8.16 -16.90
C GLY A 230 24.24 8.76 -16.39
N GLY A 231 24.21 9.50 -15.30
CA GLY A 231 25.41 9.92 -14.56
C GLY A 231 26.10 8.70 -13.95
N ASN A 232 27.40 8.61 -14.14
CA ASN A 232 28.19 7.49 -13.64
C ASN A 232 28.17 7.42 -12.10
N ASN A 233 28.23 6.20 -11.56
CA ASN A 233 28.45 5.90 -10.14
C ASN A 233 27.24 6.05 -9.21
N LEU A 234 26.04 5.63 -9.64
CA LEU A 234 24.91 5.44 -8.74
C LEU A 234 25.02 4.14 -7.94
N PHE A 235 25.76 3.16 -8.50
CA PHE A 235 25.99 1.89 -7.84
C PHE A 235 27.50 1.57 -7.80
N PRO A 236 28.08 1.15 -6.66
CA PRO A 236 27.43 1.00 -5.35
C PRO A 236 27.00 2.34 -4.74
N PRO A 237 25.94 2.36 -3.94
CA PRO A 237 25.38 3.59 -3.37
C PRO A 237 26.38 4.24 -2.41
N LYS A 238 26.47 5.56 -2.49
CA LYS A 238 27.21 6.35 -1.51
C LYS A 238 26.30 6.64 -0.34
N MET A 239 26.64 6.11 0.84
CA MET A 239 25.83 6.33 2.03
C MET A 239 26.34 7.54 2.82
N PRO A 240 25.45 8.45 3.28
CA PRO A 240 25.84 9.55 4.12
C PRO A 240 26.30 9.03 5.49
N SER A 241 27.29 9.68 6.09
CA SER A 241 27.68 9.42 7.48
C SER A 241 26.59 9.86 8.44
N LEU A 242 26.59 9.33 9.69
CA LEU A 242 25.72 9.81 10.75
C LEU A 242 25.90 11.32 11.01
N ASN A 243 27.12 11.83 10.92
CA ASN A 243 27.43 13.24 11.13
C ASN A 243 26.83 14.13 10.05
N TYR A 244 26.59 13.63 8.85
CA TYR A 244 25.93 14.39 7.80
C TYR A 244 24.49 14.76 8.17
N GLU A 245 23.75 13.86 8.78
CA GLU A 245 22.37 14.12 9.21
C GLU A 245 22.28 15.07 10.39
N LEU A 246 23.28 15.08 11.26
CA LEU A 246 23.35 15.93 12.44
C LEU A 246 23.81 17.36 12.14
N ASN A 247 24.83 17.50 11.30
CA ASN A 247 25.54 18.77 11.10
C ASN A 247 25.27 19.46 9.76
N GLY A 248 24.78 18.76 8.78
CA GLY A 248 24.28 19.34 7.54
C GLY A 248 25.25 19.87 6.51
N GLU A 249 26.55 19.83 6.76
CA GLU A 249 27.50 20.57 5.95
C GLU A 249 28.39 19.71 5.04
N GLN A 250 28.57 18.43 5.33
CA GLN A 250 29.40 17.55 4.52
C GLN A 250 28.84 16.14 4.38
N LEU A 251 28.82 15.61 3.15
CA LEU A 251 28.64 14.21 2.85
C LEU A 251 29.91 13.43 3.21
N ASN A 252 30.13 13.14 4.49
CA ASN A 252 31.14 12.20 4.89
C ASN A 252 30.62 10.80 4.62
N ILE A 253 31.30 10.08 3.72
CA ILE A 253 30.96 8.72 3.36
C ILE A 253 31.78 7.83 4.26
N ILE A 254 31.12 7.03 5.08
CA ILE A 254 31.78 5.96 5.85
C ILE A 254 31.63 4.64 5.11
N SER A 255 32.54 3.70 5.37
CA SER A 255 32.41 2.34 4.84
C SER A 255 31.17 1.66 5.44
N GLU A 256 30.60 0.68 4.74
CA GLU A 256 29.46 -0.09 5.25
C GLU A 256 29.82 -0.84 6.54
N GLU A 257 31.08 -1.28 6.68
CA GLU A 257 31.59 -1.94 7.89
C GLU A 257 31.61 -0.98 9.07
N ALA A 258 32.18 0.23 8.89
CA ALA A 258 32.20 1.27 9.91
C ALA A 258 30.76 1.69 10.31
N TYR A 259 29.87 1.80 9.34
CA TYR A 259 28.45 2.11 9.60
C TYR A 259 27.76 1.01 10.41
N LYS A 260 27.99 -0.26 10.07
CA LYS A 260 27.47 -1.41 10.82
C LYS A 260 28.00 -1.44 12.23
N GLU A 261 29.29 -1.21 12.41
CA GLU A 261 29.93 -1.16 13.72
C GLU A 261 29.34 -0.04 14.59
N MET A 262 29.14 1.16 14.03
CA MET A 262 28.47 2.26 14.73
C MET A 262 27.06 1.90 15.15
N CYS A 263 26.30 1.24 14.30
CA CYS A 263 24.94 0.82 14.59
C CYS A 263 24.86 -0.29 15.65
N LEU A 264 25.80 -1.26 15.63
CA LEU A 264 25.87 -2.35 16.61
C LEU A 264 26.23 -1.84 18.01
N ASN A 265 27.05 -0.81 18.10
CA ASN A 265 27.47 -0.19 19.36
C ASN A 265 26.42 0.78 19.94
N SER A 266 25.39 1.13 19.17
CA SER A 266 24.28 1.94 19.65
C SER A 266 23.23 1.07 20.36
N ASN A 267 22.50 1.67 21.32
CA ASN A 267 21.44 0.96 22.03
C ASN A 267 20.33 0.52 21.03
N PRO A 268 20.08 -0.78 20.83
CA PRO A 268 19.12 -1.29 19.84
C PRO A 268 17.68 -0.87 20.13
N TYR A 269 17.36 -0.41 21.34
CA TYR A 269 16.02 0.03 21.75
C TYR A 269 15.85 1.55 21.74
N LYS A 270 16.92 2.31 21.52
CA LYS A 270 16.78 3.73 21.17
C LYS A 270 16.91 3.83 19.66
N PRO A 271 15.80 4.12 18.95
CA PRO A 271 15.93 4.63 17.60
C PRO A 271 16.93 5.77 17.67
N TYR A 272 17.92 5.80 16.78
CA TYR A 272 18.90 6.89 16.70
C TYR A 272 18.15 8.16 16.89
N SER A 273 18.54 8.96 17.87
CA SER A 273 17.73 10.05 18.40
C SER A 273 17.12 10.86 17.27
N ILE A 274 15.93 10.46 16.88
CA ILE A 274 15.00 11.39 16.29
C ILE A 274 14.97 12.51 17.32
N SER A 275 15.20 13.72 16.85
CA SER A 275 14.97 14.86 17.74
C SER A 275 13.62 14.62 18.41
N PRO A 276 13.48 14.71 19.74
CA PRO A 276 12.21 14.48 20.44
C PRO A 276 11.04 15.22 19.80
N LYS A 277 11.33 16.35 19.17
CA LYS A 277 10.40 17.15 18.36
C LYS A 277 9.82 16.41 17.15
N TYR A 278 10.58 15.51 16.48
CA TYR A 278 10.08 14.73 15.36
C TYR A 278 9.33 13.48 15.83
N GLU A 279 9.74 12.90 16.96
CA GLU A 279 9.04 11.76 17.57
C GLU A 279 7.65 12.19 18.07
N GLU A 280 7.55 13.32 18.76
CA GLU A 280 6.28 13.91 19.16
C GLU A 280 5.40 14.30 17.96
N LYS A 281 6.01 14.82 16.89
CA LYS A 281 5.28 15.17 15.68
C LYS A 281 4.74 13.92 15.00
N TRP A 282 5.53 12.86 14.89
CA TRP A 282 5.10 11.60 14.30
C TRP A 282 4.00 10.92 15.11
N ASN A 283 4.14 10.87 16.44
CA ASN A 283 3.12 10.28 17.29
C ASN A 283 1.79 11.03 17.15
N ARG A 284 1.82 12.37 17.11
CA ARG A 284 0.64 13.21 16.85
C ARG A 284 0.02 12.95 15.47
N GLU A 285 0.84 12.82 14.43
CA GLU A 285 0.33 12.55 13.08
C GLU A 285 -0.27 11.15 12.98
N LYS A 286 0.32 10.16 13.65
CA LYS A 286 -0.22 8.80 13.72
C LYS A 286 -1.55 8.76 14.48
N GLU A 287 -1.67 9.51 15.57
CA GLU A 287 -2.93 9.68 16.30
C GLU A 287 -3.98 10.36 15.43
N GLN A 288 -3.63 11.42 14.71
CA GLN A 288 -4.52 12.10 13.77
C GLN A 288 -4.96 11.20 12.60
N GLU A 289 -4.05 10.37 12.03
CA GLU A 289 -4.40 9.40 11.00
C GLU A 289 -5.42 8.37 11.52
N ILE A 290 -5.24 7.90 12.75
CA ILE A 290 -6.18 6.97 13.41
C ILE A 290 -7.53 7.64 13.65
N GLU A 291 -7.52 8.88 14.14
CA GLU A 291 -8.74 9.65 14.40
C GLU A 291 -9.51 9.93 13.11
N GLN A 292 -8.82 10.32 12.04
CA GLN A 292 -9.43 10.52 10.72
C GLN A 292 -9.99 9.22 10.14
N GLU A 293 -9.31 8.09 10.31
CA GLU A 293 -9.83 6.79 9.86
C GLU A 293 -11.08 6.39 10.65
N ASN A 294 -11.09 6.63 11.96
CA ASN A 294 -12.25 6.36 12.81
C ASN A 294 -13.43 7.27 12.45
N LEU A 295 -13.17 8.56 12.18
CA LEU A 295 -14.20 9.49 11.73
C LEU A 295 -14.79 9.08 10.38
N ARG A 296 -13.94 8.66 9.45
CA ARG A 296 -14.40 8.16 8.15
C ARG A 296 -15.30 6.93 8.29
N LYS A 297 -14.89 5.96 9.12
CA LYS A 297 -15.72 4.76 9.39
C LYS A 297 -17.05 5.10 10.02
N LYS A 298 -17.06 6.11 10.90
CA LYS A 298 -18.30 6.58 11.52
C LYS A 298 -19.23 7.22 10.48
N LEU A 299 -18.72 8.07 9.61
CA LEU A 299 -19.48 8.68 8.52
C LEU A 299 -20.03 7.64 7.53
N GLU A 300 -19.21 6.65 7.15
CA GLU A 300 -19.66 5.55 6.29
C GLU A 300 -20.80 4.74 6.94
N LEU A 301 -20.73 4.54 8.27
CA LEU A 301 -21.79 3.86 9.01
C LEU A 301 -23.08 4.71 9.08
N GLU A 302 -22.97 6.02 9.34
CA GLU A 302 -24.09 6.95 9.35
C GLU A 302 -24.77 7.03 7.97
N GLU A 303 -23.97 7.05 6.88
CA GLU A 303 -24.52 7.01 5.51
C GLU A 303 -25.25 5.69 5.21
N MET A 304 -24.72 4.56 5.68
CA MET A 304 -25.40 3.26 5.52
C MET A 304 -26.74 3.24 6.28
N GLN A 305 -26.73 3.73 7.52
CA GLN A 305 -27.97 3.83 8.32
C GLN A 305 -29.01 4.77 7.69
N ALA A 306 -28.56 5.91 7.16
CA ALA A 306 -29.44 6.85 6.46
C ALA A 306 -30.08 6.21 5.21
N LYS A 307 -29.31 5.47 4.41
CA LYS A 307 -29.85 4.73 3.26
C LYS A 307 -30.84 3.64 3.66
N GLU A 308 -30.58 2.95 4.75
CA GLU A 308 -31.48 1.92 5.26
C GLU A 308 -32.82 2.53 5.72
N ILE A 309 -32.78 3.67 6.41
CA ILE A 309 -33.99 4.43 6.81
C ILE A 309 -34.75 4.91 5.58
N GLU A 310 -34.07 5.38 4.55
CA GLU A 310 -34.71 5.83 3.30
C GLU A 310 -35.40 4.67 2.57
N LEU A 311 -34.77 3.50 2.51
CA LEU A 311 -35.34 2.28 1.95
C LEU A 311 -36.58 1.82 2.75
N GLN A 312 -36.53 1.91 4.07
CA GLN A 312 -37.67 1.57 4.93
C GLN A 312 -38.84 2.54 4.69
N LYS A 313 -38.58 3.86 4.61
CA LYS A 313 -39.59 4.86 4.28
C LYS A 313 -40.25 4.60 2.92
N ALA A 314 -39.43 4.36 1.89
CA ALA A 314 -39.94 4.03 0.56
C ALA A 314 -40.79 2.74 0.52
N SER A 315 -40.42 1.75 1.33
CA SER A 315 -41.23 0.51 1.51
C SER A 315 -42.55 0.77 2.17
N ILE A 316 -42.60 1.62 3.22
CA ILE A 316 -43.85 2.02 3.91
C ILE A 316 -44.74 2.81 2.96
N GLU A 317 -44.16 3.75 2.22
CA GLU A 317 -44.91 4.57 1.26
C GLU A 317 -45.57 3.73 0.15
N LYS A 318 -44.86 2.72 -0.37
CA LYS A 318 -45.42 1.75 -1.32
C LYS A 318 -46.61 0.97 -0.72
N LYS A 319 -46.53 0.54 0.54
CA LYS A 319 -47.60 -0.16 1.19
C LYS A 319 -48.83 0.73 1.38
N ILE A 320 -48.66 1.99 1.76
CA ILE A 320 -49.73 2.97 1.88
C ILE A 320 -50.44 3.19 0.54
N ILE A 321 -49.66 3.37 -0.55
CA ILE A 321 -50.22 3.52 -1.91
C ILE A 321 -51.01 2.27 -2.33
N GLU A 322 -50.50 1.08 -2.03
CA GLU A 322 -51.16 -0.18 -2.32
C GLU A 322 -52.48 -0.32 -1.53
N GLU A 323 -52.49 -0.01 -0.24
CA GLU A 323 -53.73 0.01 0.59
C GLU A 323 -54.76 1.03 0.12
N GLU A 324 -54.34 2.24 -0.30
CA GLU A 324 -55.23 3.24 -0.89
C GLU A 324 -55.81 2.76 -2.23
N ASN A 325 -55.05 2.10 -3.05
CA ASN A 325 -55.55 1.54 -4.30
C ASN A 325 -56.56 0.42 -4.06
N ILE A 326 -56.30 -0.46 -3.10
CA ILE A 326 -57.28 -1.50 -2.69
C ILE A 326 -58.58 -0.85 -2.16
N ARG A 327 -58.47 0.21 -1.37
CA ARG A 327 -59.66 0.97 -0.92
C ARG A 327 -60.48 1.55 -2.08
N LYS A 328 -59.80 2.18 -3.03
CA LYS A 328 -60.43 2.76 -4.24
C LYS A 328 -61.14 1.68 -5.08
N ILE A 329 -60.54 0.51 -5.23
CA ILE A 329 -61.16 -0.62 -5.92
C ILE A 329 -62.41 -1.08 -5.18
N LYS A 330 -62.37 -1.29 -3.85
CA LYS A 330 -63.53 -1.69 -3.04
C LYS A 330 -64.68 -0.66 -3.09
N ILE A 331 -64.34 0.64 -3.09
CA ILE A 331 -65.35 1.72 -3.24
C ILE A 331 -66.00 1.63 -4.61
N LYS A 332 -65.24 1.44 -5.71
CA LYS A 332 -65.80 1.28 -7.06
C LYS A 332 -66.69 0.04 -7.18
N GLU A 333 -66.32 -1.08 -6.61
CA GLU A 333 -67.13 -2.29 -6.59
C GLU A 333 -68.43 -2.10 -5.80
N ASN A 334 -68.39 -1.40 -4.68
CA ASN A 334 -69.58 -1.09 -3.90
C ASN A 334 -70.51 -0.10 -4.63
N LEU A 335 -69.95 0.91 -5.28
CA LEU A 335 -70.75 1.85 -6.10
C LEU A 335 -71.45 1.13 -7.26
N LYS A 336 -70.77 0.24 -7.95
CA LYS A 336 -71.36 -0.58 -9.01
C LYS A 336 -72.47 -1.47 -8.50
N LYS A 337 -72.35 -2.08 -7.33
CA LYS A 337 -73.42 -2.86 -6.69
C LYS A 337 -74.61 -2.03 -6.30
N ILE A 338 -74.45 -0.74 -5.93
CA ILE A 338 -75.51 0.19 -5.64
C ILE A 338 -76.24 0.56 -6.92
N GLU A 339 -75.49 0.92 -7.99
CA GLU A 339 -76.09 1.23 -9.31
C GLU A 339 -76.88 0.05 -9.89
N GLU A 340 -76.34 -1.19 -9.78
CA GLU A 340 -77.05 -2.40 -10.19
C GLU A 340 -78.36 -2.60 -9.39
N LYS A 341 -78.36 -2.33 -8.08
CA LYS A 341 -79.61 -2.39 -7.25
C LYS A 341 -80.62 -1.32 -7.61
N GLU A 342 -80.13 -0.06 -7.85
CA GLU A 342 -81.03 1.04 -8.26
C GLU A 342 -81.63 0.73 -9.63
N TYR A 343 -80.84 0.18 -10.56
CA TYR A 343 -81.35 -0.26 -11.85
C TYR A 343 -82.44 -1.30 -11.73
N VAL A 344 -82.28 -2.32 -10.85
CA VAL A 344 -83.24 -3.36 -10.62
C VAL A 344 -84.52 -2.76 -9.98
N VAL A 345 -84.40 -1.85 -9.03
CA VAL A 345 -85.51 -1.18 -8.37
C VAL A 345 -86.33 -0.34 -9.39
N ASN A 346 -85.66 0.40 -10.24
CA ASN A 346 -86.28 1.22 -11.28
C ASN A 346 -86.95 0.34 -12.34
N PHE A 347 -86.33 -0.74 -12.74
CA PHE A 347 -86.89 -1.73 -13.68
C PHE A 347 -88.17 -2.36 -13.10
N LEU A 348 -88.20 -2.73 -11.81
CA LEU A 348 -89.37 -3.27 -11.17
C LEU A 348 -90.56 -2.23 -11.03
N LYS A 349 -90.26 -0.97 -10.81
CA LYS A 349 -91.29 0.12 -10.79
C LYS A 349 -91.90 0.33 -12.18
N GLU A 350 -91.09 0.35 -13.24
CA GLU A 350 -91.57 0.45 -14.61
C GLU A 350 -92.43 -0.78 -15.00
N PHE A 351 -92.07 -1.97 -14.49
CA PHE A 351 -92.87 -3.17 -14.72
C PHE A 351 -94.18 -3.16 -13.98
N GLU A 352 -94.27 -2.60 -12.77
CA GLU A 352 -95.56 -2.42 -12.02
C GLU A 352 -96.45 -1.40 -12.71
N GLU A 353 -95.86 -0.30 -13.23
CA GLU A 353 -96.64 0.72 -13.97
C GLU A 353 -97.24 0.21 -15.28
N LEU A 354 -96.59 -0.74 -15.95
CA LEU A 354 -97.05 -1.37 -17.22
C LEU A 354 -98.09 -2.49 -16.98
N SER A 355 -98.28 -2.91 -15.71
CA SER A 355 -99.17 -4.03 -15.31
C SER A 355 -100.51 -3.52 -14.76
N MET A 356 -100.66 -2.26 -14.61
CA MET A 356 -101.94 -1.60 -14.24
C MET A 356 -102.61 -1.04 -15.46
#